data_de5d8737495d8468715e9c99763b1bfa
#
_entry.id   de5d8737495d8468715e9c99763b1bfa
#
_cell.length_a   1.000
_cell.length_b   1.000
_cell.length_c   1.000
_cell.angle_alpha   90.00
_cell.angle_beta   90.00
_cell.angle_gamma   90.00
#
_symmetry.space_group_name_H-M   'P 1'
#
loop_
_entity.id
_entity.type
_entity.pdbx_description
1 polymer ?
#
loop_
_entity_poly.entity_id
_entity_poly.type
_entity_poly.pdbx_seq_one_letter_code
_entity_poly.pdbx_strand_id
1 'polypeptide(L)'
;MILPVLMIISLAVLELGMGWKASITVSSATRSGARVASNLGRAYSSDEQSLLAVSAALRNIPADQVERVVIFKASSANGNVPLACLSDTALAVGGSSSSSCNVYTGADLDNLAALSFTENCLGRQRFWCPTSRVNLQSAPAGLDWVGVYIKVNLAASTSMFGATIGIDDTTIMRIEPNAGNES
;
A
#
# COMPACT_ATOMS: atom_id res chain seq x y z
N MET A 1 -19.98 29.60 -31.79
CA MET A 1 -19.41 29.64 -30.41
C MET A 1 -19.60 28.34 -29.59
N ILE A 2 -20.11 27.25 -30.16
CA ILE A 2 -20.35 25.98 -29.43
C ILE A 2 -19.06 25.12 -29.35
N LEU A 3 -18.17 25.20 -30.32
CA LEU A 3 -16.98 24.38 -30.45
C LEU A 3 -16.03 24.43 -29.23
N PRO A 4 -15.67 25.62 -28.68
CA PRO A 4 -14.79 25.66 -27.50
C PRO A 4 -15.44 25.05 -26.26
N VAL A 5 -16.75 25.16 -26.09
CA VAL A 5 -17.47 24.56 -24.96
C VAL A 5 -17.46 23.03 -25.08
N LEU A 6 -17.64 22.47 -26.27
CA LEU A 6 -17.56 21.02 -26.50
C LEU A 6 -16.14 20.49 -26.25
N MET A 7 -15.10 21.24 -26.62
CA MET A 7 -13.71 20.84 -26.31
C MET A 7 -13.46 20.81 -24.80
N ILE A 8 -13.90 21.81 -24.06
CA ILE A 8 -13.73 21.84 -22.59
C ILE A 8 -14.44 20.64 -21.95
N ILE A 9 -15.67 20.36 -22.34
CA ILE A 9 -16.44 19.22 -21.80
C ILE A 9 -15.75 17.90 -22.10
N SER A 10 -15.29 17.71 -23.34
CA SER A 10 -14.62 16.45 -23.73
C SER A 10 -13.31 16.21 -22.97
N LEU A 11 -12.52 17.27 -22.74
CA LEU A 11 -11.29 17.20 -21.94
C LEU A 11 -11.60 16.89 -20.46
N ALA A 12 -12.63 17.51 -19.89
CA ALA A 12 -13.05 17.24 -18.52
C ALA A 12 -13.51 15.78 -18.32
N VAL A 13 -14.29 15.25 -19.27
CA VAL A 13 -14.72 13.84 -19.22
C VAL A 13 -13.54 12.87 -19.32
N LEU A 14 -12.56 13.18 -20.17
CA LEU A 14 -11.35 12.38 -20.32
C LEU A 14 -10.53 12.37 -19.01
N GLU A 15 -10.34 13.51 -18.38
CA GLU A 15 -9.59 13.62 -17.13
C GLU A 15 -10.26 12.87 -15.97
N LEU A 16 -11.59 13.01 -15.83
CA LEU A 16 -12.37 12.23 -14.86
C LEU A 16 -12.28 10.73 -15.12
N GLY A 17 -12.31 10.30 -16.40
CA GLY A 17 -12.19 8.89 -16.78
C GLY A 17 -10.83 8.30 -16.39
N MET A 18 -9.75 9.06 -16.55
CA MET A 18 -8.41 8.64 -16.12
C MET A 18 -8.32 8.54 -14.58
N GLY A 19 -8.85 9.50 -13.85
CA GLY A 19 -8.92 9.46 -12.39
C GLY A 19 -9.71 8.26 -11.88
N TRP A 20 -10.87 7.97 -12.48
CA TRP A 20 -11.68 6.80 -12.14
C TRP A 20 -10.94 5.47 -12.39
N LYS A 21 -10.30 5.33 -13.55
CA LYS A 21 -9.49 4.14 -13.86
C LYS A 21 -8.38 3.95 -12.84
N ALA A 22 -7.67 5.00 -12.48
CA ALA A 22 -6.61 4.94 -11.50
C ALA A 22 -7.13 4.56 -10.09
N SER A 23 -8.28 5.09 -9.67
CA SER A 23 -8.93 4.73 -8.40
C SER A 23 -9.22 3.23 -8.33
N ILE A 24 -9.77 2.64 -9.39
CA ILE A 24 -10.02 1.19 -9.46
C ILE A 24 -8.67 0.41 -9.40
N THR A 25 -7.64 0.90 -10.08
CA THR A 25 -6.31 0.27 -10.09
C THR A 25 -5.71 0.28 -8.69
N VAL A 26 -5.74 1.41 -7.98
CA VAL A 26 -5.22 1.54 -6.61
C VAL A 26 -6.01 0.64 -5.66
N SER A 27 -7.35 0.62 -5.75
CA SER A 27 -8.19 -0.26 -4.93
C SER A 27 -7.91 -1.75 -5.19
N SER A 28 -7.66 -2.14 -6.43
CA SER A 28 -7.24 -3.50 -6.77
C SER A 28 -5.87 -3.84 -6.21
N ALA A 29 -4.95 -2.89 -6.24
CA ALA A 29 -3.58 -3.07 -5.74
C ALA A 29 -3.55 -3.22 -4.21
N THR A 30 -4.31 -2.40 -3.44
CA THR A 30 -4.41 -2.54 -1.98
C THR A 30 -4.97 -3.89 -1.57
N ARG A 31 -6.02 -4.36 -2.26
CA ARG A 31 -6.63 -5.69 -2.00
C ARG A 31 -5.67 -6.82 -2.32
N SER A 32 -4.95 -6.75 -3.44
CA SER A 32 -3.97 -7.75 -3.84
C SER A 32 -2.84 -7.84 -2.83
N GLY A 33 -2.24 -6.71 -2.45
CA GLY A 33 -1.19 -6.64 -1.44
C GLY A 33 -1.65 -7.14 -0.06
N ALA A 34 -2.82 -6.69 0.42
CA ALA A 34 -3.35 -7.10 1.71
C ALA A 34 -3.65 -8.60 1.76
N ARG A 35 -4.17 -9.19 0.67
CA ARG A 35 -4.43 -10.63 0.57
C ARG A 35 -3.13 -11.44 0.66
N VAL A 36 -2.08 -11.02 -0.04
CA VAL A 36 -0.77 -11.69 0.01
C VAL A 36 -0.17 -11.55 1.40
N ALA A 37 -0.19 -10.35 1.99
CA ALA A 37 0.31 -10.12 3.34
C ALA A 37 -0.45 -10.93 4.42
N SER A 38 -1.77 -11.06 4.29
CA SER A 38 -2.62 -11.86 5.18
C SER A 38 -2.29 -13.34 5.10
N ASN A 39 -2.14 -13.88 3.89
CA ASN A 39 -1.87 -15.30 3.65
C ASN A 39 -0.46 -15.70 4.11
N LEU A 40 0.56 -14.89 3.81
CA LEU A 40 1.94 -15.16 4.21
C LEU A 40 2.20 -14.87 5.69
N GLY A 41 1.41 -14.03 6.32
CA GLY A 41 1.41 -13.75 7.76
C GLY A 41 2.81 -13.47 8.32
N ARG A 42 3.42 -14.48 8.98
CA ARG A 42 4.73 -14.38 9.62
C ARG A 42 5.93 -14.67 8.73
N ALA A 43 5.73 -15.07 7.47
CA ALA A 43 6.86 -15.33 6.58
C ALA A 43 7.68 -14.05 6.43
N TYR A 44 9.02 -14.13 6.53
CA TYR A 44 9.90 -12.97 6.40
C TYR A 44 9.75 -12.27 5.04
N SER A 45 9.38 -13.01 4.01
CA SER A 45 9.11 -12.51 2.66
C SER A 45 7.70 -11.92 2.48
N SER A 46 6.88 -11.85 3.54
CA SER A 46 5.49 -11.39 3.45
C SER A 46 5.37 -9.98 2.85
N ASP A 47 6.21 -9.03 3.30
CA ASP A 47 6.20 -7.68 2.77
C ASP A 47 6.70 -7.63 1.32
N GLU A 48 7.76 -8.38 1.00
CA GLU A 48 8.29 -8.46 -0.36
C GLU A 48 7.25 -8.98 -1.36
N GLN A 49 6.60 -10.11 -1.04
CA GLN A 49 5.58 -10.70 -1.90
C GLN A 49 4.33 -9.81 -2.00
N SER A 50 3.97 -9.13 -0.91
CA SER A 50 2.90 -8.13 -0.91
C SER A 50 3.23 -6.96 -1.86
N LEU A 51 4.46 -6.44 -1.81
CA LEU A 51 4.91 -5.35 -2.68
C LEU A 51 5.02 -5.79 -4.14
N LEU A 52 5.43 -7.03 -4.42
CA LEU A 52 5.40 -7.61 -5.77
C LEU A 52 3.97 -7.65 -6.32
N ALA A 53 2.99 -8.07 -5.50
CA ALA A 53 1.59 -8.09 -5.90
C ALA A 53 1.03 -6.67 -6.13
N VAL A 54 1.42 -5.69 -5.29
CA VAL A 54 1.08 -4.28 -5.46
C VAL A 54 1.70 -3.72 -6.74
N SER A 55 3.01 -3.92 -6.97
CA SER A 55 3.71 -3.45 -8.17
C SER A 55 3.09 -4.03 -9.45
N ALA A 56 2.79 -5.32 -9.46
CA ALA A 56 2.12 -5.96 -10.60
C ALA A 56 0.73 -5.35 -10.89
N ALA A 57 -0.03 -4.98 -9.85
CA ALA A 57 -1.33 -4.34 -10.00
C ALA A 57 -1.20 -2.87 -10.45
N LEU A 58 -0.17 -2.16 -9.99
CA LEU A 58 0.10 -0.75 -10.32
C LEU A 58 0.87 -0.55 -11.62
N ARG A 59 1.20 -1.60 -12.39
CA ARG A 59 2.05 -1.53 -13.61
C ARG A 59 1.68 -0.45 -14.63
N ASN A 60 0.45 0.07 -14.60
CA ASN A 60 -0.01 1.14 -15.49
C ASN A 60 0.12 2.54 -14.86
N ILE A 61 0.60 2.63 -13.62
CA ILE A 61 0.88 3.88 -12.91
C ILE A 61 2.40 3.97 -12.76
N PRO A 62 3.03 5.02 -13.31
CA PRO A 62 4.48 5.22 -13.17
C PRO A 62 4.90 5.28 -11.69
N ALA A 63 6.06 4.72 -11.37
CA ALA A 63 6.55 4.64 -10.00
C ALA A 63 6.77 6.02 -9.34
N ASP A 64 7.16 7.02 -10.12
CA ASP A 64 7.32 8.41 -9.67
C ASP A 64 5.98 9.06 -9.26
N GLN A 65 4.84 8.51 -9.69
CA GLN A 65 3.51 8.93 -9.26
C GLN A 65 3.01 8.19 -8.03
N VAL A 66 3.66 7.09 -7.63
CA VAL A 66 3.37 6.39 -6.38
C VAL A 66 4.09 7.09 -5.23
N GLU A 67 3.34 7.87 -4.44
CA GLU A 67 3.90 8.60 -3.31
C GLU A 67 4.37 7.63 -2.22
N ARG A 68 3.50 6.73 -1.80
CA ARG A 68 3.80 5.76 -0.74
C ARG A 68 2.94 4.50 -0.79
N VAL A 69 3.52 3.42 -0.33
CA VAL A 69 2.84 2.16 0.03
C VAL A 69 3.15 1.89 1.49
N VAL A 70 2.12 1.69 2.31
CA VAL A 70 2.27 1.45 3.75
C VAL A 70 1.70 0.09 4.09
N ILE A 71 2.53 -0.80 4.66
CA ILE A 71 2.08 -2.05 5.26
C ILE A 71 2.05 -1.82 6.77
N PHE A 72 0.89 -1.94 7.39
CA PHE A 72 0.70 -1.53 8.78
C PHE A 72 -0.14 -2.50 9.61
N LYS A 73 0.08 -2.46 10.93
CA LYS A 73 -0.73 -3.15 11.92
C LYS A 73 -2.02 -2.36 12.15
N ALA A 74 -3.15 -2.94 11.78
CA ALA A 74 -4.45 -2.36 12.07
C ALA A 74 -4.98 -2.85 13.43
N SER A 75 -5.77 -2.02 14.08
CA SER A 75 -6.40 -2.37 15.36
C SER A 75 -7.63 -3.28 15.20
N SER A 76 -8.25 -3.24 14.02
CA SER A 76 -9.45 -4.01 13.68
C SER A 76 -9.68 -4.03 12.17
N ALA A 77 -10.70 -4.75 11.70
CA ALA A 77 -11.11 -4.77 10.28
C ALA A 77 -11.43 -3.38 9.70
N ASN A 78 -11.89 -2.46 10.54
CA ASN A 78 -12.25 -1.08 10.16
C ASN A 78 -11.23 -0.07 10.73
N GLY A 79 -10.01 -0.50 11.03
CA GLY A 79 -8.96 0.36 11.54
C GLY A 79 -8.48 1.37 10.50
N ASN A 80 -7.91 2.48 10.99
CA ASN A 80 -7.31 3.48 10.12
C ASN A 80 -5.80 3.27 10.04
N VAL A 81 -5.19 3.80 8.99
CA VAL A 81 -3.72 3.91 8.90
C VAL A 81 -3.22 4.78 10.05
N PRO A 82 -2.24 4.34 10.84
CA PRO A 82 -1.68 5.18 11.90
C PRO A 82 -1.10 6.47 11.32
N LEU A 83 -1.46 7.63 11.88
CA LEU A 83 -1.01 8.94 11.39
C LEU A 83 0.52 9.06 11.36
N ALA A 84 1.21 8.41 12.31
CA ALA A 84 2.66 8.36 12.33
C ALA A 84 3.27 7.72 11.06
N CYS A 85 2.52 6.83 10.38
CA CYS A 85 2.94 6.16 9.15
C CYS A 85 2.74 7.02 7.89
N LEU A 86 1.93 8.07 8.00
CA LEU A 86 1.64 9.00 6.91
C LEU A 86 2.55 10.22 6.89
N SER A 87 3.42 10.38 7.89
CA SER A 87 4.36 11.50 7.98
C SER A 87 5.47 11.39 6.93
N ASP A 88 6.03 12.54 6.52
CA ASP A 88 7.18 12.58 5.61
C ASP A 88 8.44 11.97 6.26
N THR A 89 8.56 12.07 7.59
CA THR A 89 9.63 11.39 8.34
C THR A 89 9.52 9.87 8.19
N ALA A 90 8.31 9.31 8.32
CA ALA A 90 8.09 7.87 8.13
C ALA A 90 8.40 7.44 6.69
N LEU A 91 8.06 8.27 5.69
CA LEU A 91 8.40 8.02 4.29
C LEU A 91 9.92 8.01 4.08
N ALA A 92 10.64 8.98 4.63
CA ALA A 92 12.09 9.10 4.47
C ALA A 92 12.85 7.94 5.10
N VAL A 93 12.44 7.47 6.30
CA VAL A 93 13.14 6.41 7.04
C VAL A 93 12.62 5.00 6.74
N GLY A 94 11.47 4.89 6.07
CA GLY A 94 10.86 3.62 5.69
C GLY A 94 9.91 3.02 6.73
N GLY A 95 9.41 3.81 7.66
CA GLY A 95 8.44 3.37 8.67
C GLY A 95 8.37 4.28 9.89
N SER A 96 7.55 3.89 10.86
CA SER A 96 7.34 4.65 12.09
C SER A 96 7.99 3.96 13.29
N SER A 97 8.62 4.76 14.16
CA SER A 97 9.21 4.30 15.43
C SER A 97 8.21 3.67 16.40
N SER A 98 6.90 3.84 16.16
CA SER A 98 5.85 3.14 16.92
C SER A 98 5.73 1.64 16.62
N SER A 99 6.63 1.10 15.78
CA SER A 99 6.65 -0.32 15.37
C SER A 99 5.31 -0.81 14.80
N SER A 100 4.58 0.06 14.12
CA SER A 100 3.23 -0.23 13.62
C SER A 100 3.14 -0.29 12.10
N CYS A 101 4.19 0.12 11.37
CA CYS A 101 4.18 0.12 9.90
C CYS A 101 5.56 0.16 9.26
N ASN A 102 5.62 -0.42 8.08
CA ASN A 102 6.70 -0.26 7.12
C ASN A 102 6.20 0.61 5.96
N VAL A 103 7.01 1.58 5.53
CA VAL A 103 6.66 2.54 4.48
C VAL A 103 7.63 2.41 3.32
N TYR A 104 7.07 2.30 2.13
CA TYR A 104 7.80 2.13 0.87
C TYR A 104 7.41 3.23 -0.11
N THR A 105 8.35 3.62 -0.96
CA THR A 105 8.15 4.60 -2.04
C THR A 105 7.88 3.89 -3.36
N GLY A 106 7.47 4.64 -4.39
CA GLY A 106 7.38 4.08 -5.74
C GLY A 106 8.73 3.59 -6.27
N ALA A 107 9.84 4.28 -5.95
CA ALA A 107 11.19 3.83 -6.29
C ALA A 107 11.57 2.51 -5.62
N ASP A 108 11.06 2.24 -4.41
CA ASP A 108 11.25 0.95 -3.74
C ASP A 108 10.50 -0.18 -4.49
N LEU A 109 9.35 0.10 -5.10
CA LEU A 109 8.60 -0.88 -5.91
C LEU A 109 9.35 -1.27 -7.21
N ASP A 110 10.08 -0.33 -7.80
CA ASP A 110 10.88 -0.60 -9.00
C ASP A 110 12.13 -1.42 -8.71
N ASN A 111 12.63 -1.38 -7.47
CA ASN A 111 13.86 -2.07 -7.08
C ASN A 111 13.72 -2.81 -5.75
N LEU A 112 12.77 -3.74 -5.67
CA LEU A 112 12.49 -4.52 -4.47
C LEU A 112 13.72 -5.33 -4.01
N ALA A 113 14.54 -5.81 -4.95
CA ALA A 113 15.75 -6.58 -4.62
C ALA A 113 16.78 -5.79 -3.78
N ALA A 114 16.78 -4.46 -3.87
CA ALA A 114 17.67 -3.59 -3.09
C ALA A 114 17.23 -3.44 -1.62
N LEU A 115 15.98 -3.81 -1.27
CA LEU A 115 15.41 -3.58 0.06
C LEU A 115 15.85 -4.60 1.10
N SER A 116 16.51 -5.69 0.69
CA SER A 116 17.10 -6.72 1.57
C SER A 116 16.11 -7.27 2.61
N PHE A 117 15.07 -7.96 2.14
CA PHE A 117 14.11 -8.64 3.01
C PHE A 117 14.76 -9.86 3.66
N THR A 118 14.99 -9.82 4.97
CA THR A 118 15.67 -10.87 5.74
C THR A 118 14.86 -11.27 6.96
N GLU A 119 15.08 -12.47 7.48
CA GLU A 119 14.43 -12.98 8.70
C GLU A 119 14.67 -12.07 9.92
N ASN A 120 15.83 -11.44 9.98
CA ASN A 120 16.21 -10.52 11.06
C ASN A 120 15.62 -9.11 10.91
N CYS A 121 14.86 -8.86 9.87
CA CYS A 121 14.20 -7.57 9.60
C CYS A 121 15.14 -6.36 9.67
N LEU A 122 16.35 -6.47 9.15
CA LEU A 122 17.33 -5.37 9.14
C LEU A 122 17.08 -4.34 8.05
N GLY A 123 16.25 -4.67 7.05
CA GLY A 123 15.92 -3.80 5.93
C GLY A 123 14.77 -2.83 6.20
N ARG A 124 14.05 -2.44 5.15
CA ARG A 124 12.87 -1.56 5.22
C ARG A 124 11.73 -2.10 6.07
N GLN A 125 11.65 -3.43 6.27
CA GLN A 125 10.63 -4.09 7.08
C GLN A 125 10.92 -4.06 8.60
N ARG A 126 11.95 -3.33 9.06
CA ARG A 126 12.41 -3.32 10.47
C ARG A 126 11.42 -2.72 11.47
N PHE A 127 10.52 -1.85 11.02
CA PHE A 127 9.60 -1.14 11.92
C PHE A 127 8.39 -1.98 12.33
N TRP A 128 7.92 -2.87 11.46
CA TRP A 128 6.94 -3.89 11.79
C TRP A 128 7.33 -5.20 11.10
N CYS A 129 8.23 -5.91 11.77
CA CYS A 129 8.81 -7.13 11.27
C CYS A 129 7.77 -8.21 11.00
N PRO A 130 7.69 -8.81 9.79
CA PRO A 130 6.76 -9.87 9.50
C PRO A 130 6.84 -11.03 10.49
N THR A 131 8.05 -11.47 10.88
CA THR A 131 8.25 -12.59 11.79
C THR A 131 7.72 -12.36 13.21
N SER A 132 7.46 -11.08 13.58
CA SER A 132 6.88 -10.71 14.88
C SER A 132 5.35 -10.62 14.89
N ARG A 133 4.70 -10.79 13.72
CA ARG A 133 3.23 -10.72 13.60
C ARG A 133 2.56 -11.92 14.27
N VAL A 134 1.39 -11.70 14.85
CA VAL A 134 0.65 -12.77 15.53
C VAL A 134 -0.27 -13.48 14.54
N ASN A 135 0.01 -14.76 14.30
CA ASN A 135 -0.79 -15.64 13.44
C ASN A 135 -1.32 -16.89 14.18
N LEU A 136 -1.24 -16.90 15.52
CA LEU A 136 -1.77 -17.96 16.35
C LEU A 136 -3.14 -17.57 16.88
N GLN A 137 -4.14 -18.42 16.67
CA GLN A 137 -5.50 -18.19 17.14
C GLN A 137 -5.61 -18.26 18.67
N SER A 138 -4.74 -19.01 19.31
CA SER A 138 -4.62 -19.14 20.77
C SER A 138 -3.99 -17.94 21.47
N ALA A 139 -3.43 -16.97 20.71
CA ALA A 139 -2.81 -15.78 21.31
C ALA A 139 -3.87 -14.93 22.04
N PRO A 140 -3.55 -14.36 23.24
CA PRO A 140 -4.51 -13.60 24.04
C PRO A 140 -5.16 -12.42 23.31
N ALA A 141 -4.43 -11.76 22.39
CA ALA A 141 -4.93 -10.67 21.56
C ALA A 141 -5.57 -11.17 20.23
N GLY A 142 -5.56 -12.47 19.97
CA GLY A 142 -5.98 -13.05 18.70
C GLY A 142 -4.98 -12.77 17.56
N LEU A 143 -5.44 -13.03 16.34
CA LEU A 143 -4.65 -12.82 15.12
C LEU A 143 -4.50 -11.32 14.83
N ASP A 144 -3.32 -10.90 14.38
CA ASP A 144 -3.09 -9.53 13.92
C ASP A 144 -3.91 -9.21 12.66
N TRP A 145 -4.18 -7.92 12.50
CA TRP A 145 -4.77 -7.34 11.30
C TRP A 145 -3.68 -6.64 10.49
N VAL A 146 -3.50 -7.03 9.25
CA VAL A 146 -2.58 -6.38 8.32
C VAL A 146 -3.36 -5.46 7.40
N GLY A 147 -2.92 -4.21 7.30
CA GLY A 147 -3.45 -3.24 6.36
C GLY A 147 -2.41 -2.87 5.31
N VAL A 148 -2.88 -2.63 4.09
CA VAL A 148 -2.10 -2.05 3.00
C VAL A 148 -2.79 -0.76 2.57
N TYR A 149 -2.06 0.33 2.63
CA TYR A 149 -2.47 1.66 2.17
C TYR A 149 -1.57 2.08 1.02
N ILE A 150 -2.17 2.63 -0.03
CA ILE A 150 -1.45 3.15 -1.20
C ILE A 150 -1.92 4.56 -1.47
N LYS A 151 -0.98 5.48 -1.72
CA LYS A 151 -1.25 6.83 -2.18
C LYS A 151 -0.49 7.10 -3.47
N VAL A 152 -1.20 7.57 -4.47
CA VAL A 152 -0.66 7.99 -5.77
C VAL A 152 -1.03 9.43 -6.06
N ASN A 153 -0.14 10.16 -6.72
CA ASN A 153 -0.34 11.53 -7.19
C ASN A 153 -0.21 11.53 -8.72
N LEU A 154 -1.35 11.43 -9.40
CA LEU A 154 -1.39 11.42 -10.86
C LEU A 154 -1.18 12.83 -11.41
N ALA A 155 -0.34 12.98 -12.43
CA ALA A 155 -0.24 14.21 -13.17
C ALA A 155 -1.54 14.46 -13.94
N ALA A 156 -2.16 15.62 -13.75
CA ALA A 156 -3.35 16.02 -14.49
C ALA A 156 -2.97 16.33 -15.95
N SER A 157 -3.73 15.80 -16.91
CA SER A 157 -3.44 16.01 -18.34
C SER A 157 -3.75 17.43 -18.82
N THR A 158 -4.76 18.08 -18.22
CA THR A 158 -5.23 19.41 -18.66
C THR A 158 -5.01 20.49 -17.63
N SER A 159 -4.62 20.11 -16.40
CA SER A 159 -4.50 21.02 -15.24
C SER A 159 -5.78 21.83 -14.92
N MET A 160 -6.94 21.41 -15.48
CA MET A 160 -8.23 22.09 -15.21
C MET A 160 -8.69 21.90 -13.75
N PHE A 161 -8.36 20.77 -13.15
CA PHE A 161 -8.70 20.43 -11.76
C PHE A 161 -7.48 20.46 -10.81
N GLY A 162 -6.38 21.12 -11.23
CA GLY A 162 -5.12 21.18 -10.50
C GLY A 162 -3.98 20.49 -11.25
N ALA A 163 -2.76 20.61 -10.71
CA ALA A 163 -1.58 20.00 -11.32
C ALA A 163 -1.52 18.49 -11.10
N THR A 164 -2.09 17.99 -9.99
CA THR A 164 -2.08 16.57 -9.61
C THR A 164 -3.42 16.15 -9.03
N ILE A 165 -3.79 14.89 -9.25
CA ILE A 165 -4.96 14.24 -8.66
C ILE A 165 -4.44 13.19 -7.67
N GLY A 166 -4.64 13.46 -6.37
CA GLY A 166 -4.31 12.51 -5.31
C GLY A 166 -5.38 11.43 -5.20
N ILE A 167 -4.97 10.17 -5.21
CA ILE A 167 -5.84 9.01 -5.02
C ILE A 167 -5.21 8.13 -3.96
N ASP A 168 -5.98 7.75 -2.96
CA ASP A 168 -5.55 6.80 -1.94
C ASP A 168 -6.63 5.77 -1.64
N ASP A 169 -6.20 4.59 -1.21
CA ASP A 169 -7.07 3.52 -0.77
C ASP A 169 -6.40 2.67 0.30
N THR A 170 -7.22 2.02 1.12
CA THR A 170 -6.79 1.16 2.22
C THR A 170 -7.58 -0.14 2.22
N THR A 171 -6.88 -1.26 2.32
CA THR A 171 -7.49 -2.56 2.55
C THR A 171 -6.88 -3.21 3.78
N ILE A 172 -7.72 -3.71 4.69
CA ILE A 172 -7.32 -4.41 5.91
C ILE A 172 -7.83 -5.83 5.86
N MET A 173 -6.97 -6.78 6.17
CA MET A 173 -7.31 -8.20 6.25
C MET A 173 -6.75 -8.80 7.53
N ARG A 174 -7.42 -9.81 8.06
CA ARG A 174 -6.92 -10.58 9.20
C ARG A 174 -5.87 -11.55 8.72
N ILE A 175 -4.76 -11.68 9.44
CA ILE A 175 -3.72 -12.66 9.13
C ILE A 175 -4.33 -14.06 9.25
N GLU A 176 -4.08 -14.90 8.25
CA GLU A 176 -4.55 -16.29 8.27
C GLU A 176 -3.81 -17.08 9.35
N PRO A 177 -4.55 -17.88 10.14
CA PRO A 177 -3.91 -18.73 11.14
C PRO A 177 -3.04 -19.77 10.44
N ASN A 178 -1.84 -20.01 10.98
CA ASN A 178 -0.99 -21.07 10.47
C ASN A 178 -1.62 -22.41 10.83
N ALA A 179 -2.08 -23.17 9.85
CA ALA A 179 -2.72 -24.49 10.03
C ALA A 179 -1.71 -25.60 10.38
N GLY A 180 -0.45 -25.27 10.61
CA GLY A 180 0.63 -26.22 10.85
C GLY A 180 1.42 -25.94 12.13
N ASN A 181 1.30 -26.85 13.09
CA ASN A 181 2.04 -27.02 14.33
C ASN A 181 1.57 -26.21 15.56
N GLU A 182 0.43 -26.58 16.10
CA GLU A 182 0.27 -26.67 17.55
C GLU A 182 0.87 -28.02 18.00
N SER A 183 2.20 -28.09 18.16
CA SER A 183 2.88 -29.19 18.84
C SER A 183 3.94 -28.64 19.76
#